data_ed2a20740f7d97442dfadb39ddb0bbb2
#
_entry.id   ed2a20740f7d97442dfadb39ddb0bbb2
#
_cell.length_a   1.000
_cell.length_b   1.000
_cell.length_c   1.000
_cell.angle_alpha   90.00
_cell.angle_beta   90.00
_cell.angle_gamma   90.00
#
_symmetry.space_group_name_H-M   'P 1'
#
loop_
_entity.id
_entity.type
_entity.pdbx_description
1 polymer ?
#
loop_
_entity_poly.entity_id
_entity_poly.type
_entity_poly.pdbx_seq_one_letter_code
_entity_poly.pdbx_strand_id
1 'polypeptide(L)'
;MKYRATVDQQIDALKARGVAFDLMGEERARRFLSENSYYFKLKAYRNNYPRTPDGKYLGLDFKHLVELSNIDFTLSRTVLSFALGIEHALKVRTNNLIMNDSDDEIAEKCLRRAFSGKPQELKGNPYTDSLIDHCGQHPAMWHLWELGTFAQQVCLYQSFYGIKGEKAPLIRLLFIVRKMRNAVSHGNCLLVDVSRGTPSKTRKNKPRTDTEVTSGAMWLCNRQGKRPSSRASGFARALDRLVVNNFAALLVCHVKLVDSANVLHYACEQLGRLAERLQRNRVEYFGVRQGMSAPQNHSIDATLRALVDLTEGYRRRAREKIRELEGRESC
;
A
#
# COMPACT_ATOMS: atom_id res chain seq x y z
N MET A 1 -26.72 0.12 -22.13
CA MET A 1 -25.99 0.49 -20.89
C MET A 1 -26.84 1.51 -20.13
N LYS A 2 -27.25 1.23 -18.88
CA LYS A 2 -28.01 2.23 -18.08
C LYS A 2 -26.98 3.22 -17.50
N TYR A 3 -26.91 4.41 -18.03
CA TYR A 3 -26.02 5.48 -17.58
C TYR A 3 -26.43 6.07 -16.22
N ARG A 4 -27.67 5.86 -15.78
CA ARG A 4 -28.21 6.39 -14.53
C ARG A 4 -29.07 5.31 -13.86
N ALA A 5 -28.81 5.02 -12.58
CA ALA A 5 -29.64 4.16 -11.75
C ALA A 5 -29.90 4.88 -10.43
N THR A 6 -31.17 4.91 -9.99
CA THR A 6 -31.51 5.42 -8.66
C THR A 6 -30.97 4.49 -7.59
N VAL A 7 -30.91 4.97 -6.34
CA VAL A 7 -30.46 4.13 -5.19
C VAL A 7 -31.32 2.89 -5.04
N ASP A 8 -32.63 3.00 -5.23
CA ASP A 8 -33.54 1.84 -5.20
C ASP A 8 -33.19 0.84 -6.30
N GLN A 9 -33.01 1.27 -7.52
CA GLN A 9 -32.56 0.40 -8.61
C GLN A 9 -31.21 -0.27 -8.34
N GLN A 10 -30.32 0.40 -7.63
CA GLN A 10 -29.03 -0.17 -7.22
C GLN A 10 -29.22 -1.28 -6.18
N ILE A 11 -30.09 -1.06 -5.20
CA ILE A 11 -30.45 -2.07 -4.18
C ILE A 11 -31.13 -3.28 -4.83
N ASP A 12 -32.11 -3.05 -5.70
CA ASP A 12 -32.80 -4.14 -6.42
C ASP A 12 -31.80 -4.96 -7.26
N ALA A 13 -30.85 -4.30 -7.91
CA ALA A 13 -29.79 -4.97 -8.66
C ALA A 13 -28.83 -5.78 -7.78
N LEU A 14 -28.61 -5.39 -6.53
CA LEU A 14 -27.84 -6.17 -5.55
C LEU A 14 -28.64 -7.38 -5.07
N LYS A 15 -29.91 -7.20 -4.73
CA LYS A 15 -30.84 -8.29 -4.30
C LYS A 15 -30.98 -9.35 -5.40
N ALA A 16 -31.20 -8.92 -6.64
CA ALA A 16 -31.28 -9.82 -7.79
C ALA A 16 -30.02 -10.67 -7.99
N ARG A 17 -28.88 -10.22 -7.45
CA ARG A 17 -27.61 -10.95 -7.46
C ARG A 17 -27.32 -11.72 -6.18
N GLY A 18 -28.27 -11.87 -5.29
CA GLY A 18 -28.14 -12.65 -4.05
C GLY A 18 -27.39 -11.92 -2.92
N VAL A 19 -27.30 -10.59 -2.96
CA VAL A 19 -26.79 -9.83 -1.81
C VAL A 19 -27.90 -9.69 -0.77
N ALA A 20 -27.65 -10.16 0.45
CA ALA A 20 -28.54 -10.01 1.58
C ALA A 20 -28.43 -8.62 2.23
N PHE A 21 -29.45 -8.24 2.98
CA PHE A 21 -29.54 -7.00 3.75
C PHE A 21 -29.95 -7.26 5.20
N ASP A 22 -29.66 -8.46 5.70
CA ASP A 22 -30.09 -8.90 7.02
C ASP A 22 -29.31 -8.23 8.15
N LEU A 23 -28.01 -7.97 7.93
CA LEU A 23 -27.13 -7.37 8.93
C LEU A 23 -27.24 -5.85 9.01
N MET A 24 -27.69 -5.18 7.95
CA MET A 24 -27.76 -3.72 7.93
C MET A 24 -29.17 -3.17 7.75
N GLY A 25 -30.05 -3.90 7.08
CA GLY A 25 -31.35 -3.42 6.64
C GLY A 25 -31.29 -2.50 5.42
N GLU A 26 -32.32 -2.56 4.56
CA GLU A 26 -32.34 -1.83 3.27
C GLU A 26 -32.37 -0.31 3.45
N GLU A 27 -33.09 0.20 4.44
CA GLU A 27 -33.19 1.65 4.68
C GLU A 27 -31.80 2.27 5.02
N ARG A 28 -31.05 1.59 5.90
CA ARG A 28 -29.68 2.02 6.23
C ARG A 28 -28.74 1.90 5.02
N ALA A 29 -28.93 0.88 4.18
CA ALA A 29 -28.18 0.71 2.95
C ALA A 29 -28.48 1.83 1.95
N ARG A 30 -29.74 2.26 1.81
CA ARG A 30 -30.15 3.43 1.00
C ARG A 30 -29.45 4.69 1.48
N ARG A 31 -29.49 4.97 2.78
CA ARG A 31 -28.83 6.12 3.36
C ARG A 31 -27.31 6.09 3.12
N PHE A 32 -26.70 4.93 3.31
CA PHE A 32 -25.27 4.77 3.08
C PHE A 32 -24.86 5.03 1.61
N LEU A 33 -25.64 4.56 0.65
CA LEU A 33 -25.41 4.81 -0.78
C LEU A 33 -25.68 6.24 -1.20
N SER A 34 -26.55 6.95 -0.48
CA SER A 34 -26.87 8.35 -0.75
C SER A 34 -25.84 9.32 -0.17
N GLU A 35 -25.29 9.01 1.02
CA GLU A 35 -24.54 9.97 1.83
C GLU A 35 -23.05 9.62 1.98
N ASN A 36 -22.69 8.32 1.97
CA ASN A 36 -21.36 7.90 2.42
C ASN A 36 -20.49 7.29 1.31
N SER A 37 -21.10 6.66 0.30
CA SER A 37 -20.33 6.01 -0.76
C SER A 37 -21.19 5.80 -2.02
N TYR A 38 -20.55 5.90 -3.17
CA TYR A 38 -21.21 5.61 -4.43
C TYR A 38 -21.16 4.11 -4.78
N TYR A 39 -22.25 3.64 -5.39
CA TYR A 39 -22.48 2.23 -5.74
C TYR A 39 -21.31 1.53 -6.43
N PHE A 40 -20.64 2.23 -7.37
CA PHE A 40 -19.54 1.63 -8.14
C PHE A 40 -18.36 1.22 -7.27
N LYS A 41 -18.01 2.03 -6.27
CA LYS A 41 -16.95 1.74 -5.30
C LYS A 41 -17.30 0.54 -4.42
N LEU A 42 -18.50 0.55 -3.84
CA LEU A 42 -18.97 -0.57 -3.02
C LEU A 42 -19.07 -1.87 -3.82
N LYS A 43 -19.58 -1.77 -5.04
CA LYS A 43 -19.67 -2.89 -5.95
C LYS A 43 -18.33 -3.58 -6.21
N ALA A 44 -17.21 -2.87 -6.15
CA ALA A 44 -15.89 -3.43 -6.38
C ALA A 44 -15.56 -4.56 -5.39
N TYR A 45 -15.93 -4.43 -4.12
CA TYR A 45 -15.62 -5.41 -3.07
C TYR A 45 -16.34 -6.77 -3.22
N ARG A 46 -17.36 -6.86 -4.07
CA ARG A 46 -18.06 -8.12 -4.38
C ARG A 46 -17.16 -9.16 -5.03
N ASN A 47 -16.05 -8.74 -5.64
CA ASN A 47 -15.09 -9.67 -6.25
C ASN A 47 -14.43 -10.60 -5.24
N ASN A 48 -14.55 -10.30 -3.95
CA ASN A 48 -14.08 -11.15 -2.86
C ASN A 48 -14.99 -12.35 -2.57
N TYR A 49 -16.17 -12.39 -3.17
CA TYR A 49 -17.20 -13.40 -2.89
C TYR A 49 -17.43 -14.30 -4.10
N PRO A 50 -17.51 -15.62 -3.90
CA PRO A 50 -17.82 -16.57 -4.96
C PRO A 50 -19.26 -16.40 -5.44
N ARG A 51 -19.52 -16.93 -6.63
CA ARG A 51 -20.83 -16.92 -7.23
C ARG A 51 -21.31 -18.35 -7.48
N THR A 52 -22.62 -18.50 -7.45
CA THR A 52 -23.30 -19.71 -7.95
C THR A 52 -23.21 -19.77 -9.48
N PRO A 53 -23.53 -20.93 -10.11
CA PRO A 53 -23.59 -21.05 -11.57
C PRO A 53 -24.55 -20.06 -12.24
N ASP A 54 -25.65 -19.68 -11.56
CA ASP A 54 -26.61 -18.66 -12.01
C ASP A 54 -26.16 -17.21 -11.73
N GLY A 55 -24.93 -17.01 -11.23
CA GLY A 55 -24.28 -15.72 -11.08
C GLY A 55 -24.60 -14.95 -9.80
N LYS A 56 -25.31 -15.56 -8.84
CA LYS A 56 -25.62 -14.96 -7.53
C LYS A 56 -24.44 -15.09 -6.58
N TYR A 57 -24.26 -14.12 -5.69
CA TYR A 57 -23.22 -14.16 -4.66
C TYR A 57 -23.61 -15.10 -3.52
N LEU A 58 -22.62 -15.84 -3.01
CA LEU A 58 -22.78 -16.74 -1.88
C LEU A 58 -22.34 -16.05 -0.58
N GLY A 59 -23.24 -16.01 0.41
CA GLY A 59 -22.95 -15.51 1.75
C GLY A 59 -22.56 -14.03 1.83
N LEU A 60 -22.94 -13.23 0.84
CA LEU A 60 -22.65 -11.80 0.80
C LEU A 60 -23.84 -11.02 1.34
N ASP A 61 -23.62 -10.29 2.45
CA ASP A 61 -24.50 -9.24 2.94
C ASP A 61 -23.95 -7.86 2.56
N PHE A 62 -24.84 -6.88 2.38
CA PHE A 62 -24.44 -5.49 2.08
C PHE A 62 -23.52 -4.91 3.15
N LYS A 63 -23.70 -5.29 4.41
CA LYS A 63 -22.84 -4.90 5.54
C LYS A 63 -21.40 -5.32 5.35
N HIS A 64 -21.14 -6.46 4.72
CA HIS A 64 -19.77 -6.91 4.42
C HIS A 64 -19.05 -5.95 3.45
N LEU A 65 -19.78 -5.42 2.44
CA LEU A 65 -19.23 -4.43 1.50
C LEU A 65 -18.92 -3.12 2.20
N VAL A 66 -19.80 -2.67 3.08
CA VAL A 66 -19.59 -1.46 3.90
C VAL A 66 -18.37 -1.63 4.81
N GLU A 67 -18.25 -2.81 5.45
CA GLU A 67 -17.12 -3.09 6.34
C GLU A 67 -15.78 -3.10 5.58
N LEU A 68 -15.72 -3.75 4.42
CA LEU A 68 -14.53 -3.73 3.56
C LEU A 68 -14.19 -2.31 3.09
N SER A 69 -15.20 -1.49 2.75
CA SER A 69 -14.99 -0.09 2.36
C SER A 69 -14.37 0.74 3.49
N ASN A 70 -14.84 0.54 4.72
CA ASN A 70 -14.33 1.26 5.89
C ASN A 70 -12.90 0.82 6.27
N ILE A 71 -12.59 -0.47 6.13
CA ILE A 71 -11.22 -0.98 6.32
C ILE A 71 -10.30 -0.41 5.24
N ASP A 72 -10.73 -0.45 3.98
CA ASP A 72 -9.94 0.04 2.84
C ASP A 72 -9.66 1.55 2.95
N PHE A 73 -10.64 2.32 3.42
CA PHE A 73 -10.45 3.74 3.69
C PHE A 73 -9.33 4.01 4.71
N THR A 74 -9.31 3.27 5.82
CA THR A 74 -8.27 3.43 6.84
C THR A 74 -6.91 2.94 6.32
N LEU A 75 -6.88 1.79 5.64
CA LEU A 75 -5.67 1.24 5.03
C LEU A 75 -5.08 2.21 3.99
N SER A 76 -5.91 2.78 3.12
CA SER A 76 -5.48 3.72 2.08
C SER A 76 -4.84 4.98 2.67
N ARG A 77 -5.40 5.54 3.73
CA ARG A 77 -4.83 6.71 4.43
C ARG A 77 -3.49 6.39 5.08
N THR A 78 -3.39 5.22 5.71
CA THR A 78 -2.12 4.74 6.26
C THR A 78 -1.07 4.56 5.16
N VAL A 79 -1.43 3.94 4.05
CA VAL A 79 -0.53 3.76 2.89
C VAL A 79 -0.03 5.10 2.36
N LEU A 80 -0.92 6.08 2.22
CA LEU A 80 -0.53 7.41 1.71
C LEU A 80 0.43 8.12 2.66
N SER A 81 0.16 8.12 3.96
CA SER A 81 1.02 8.70 4.97
C SER A 81 2.42 8.08 4.97
N PHE A 82 2.50 6.76 4.93
CA PHE A 82 3.78 6.03 4.88
C PHE A 82 4.54 6.29 3.57
N ALA A 83 3.83 6.35 2.46
CA ALA A 83 4.45 6.64 1.16
C ALA A 83 5.05 8.04 1.11
N LEU A 84 4.40 9.05 1.69
CA LEU A 84 4.94 10.41 1.83
C LEU A 84 6.19 10.44 2.73
N GLY A 85 6.18 9.69 3.83
CA GLY A 85 7.37 9.53 4.68
C GLY A 85 8.56 8.90 3.95
N ILE A 86 8.30 7.87 3.13
CA ILE A 86 9.33 7.24 2.28
C ILE A 86 9.83 8.21 1.22
N GLU A 87 8.94 8.96 0.57
CA GLU A 87 9.28 9.95 -0.44
C GLU A 87 10.22 11.01 0.13
N HIS A 88 9.89 11.56 1.29
CA HIS A 88 10.74 12.52 1.99
C HIS A 88 12.09 11.91 2.39
N ALA A 89 12.11 10.76 3.03
CA ALA A 89 13.35 10.09 3.42
C ALA A 89 14.25 9.75 2.23
N LEU A 90 13.65 9.41 1.08
CA LEU A 90 14.39 9.14 -0.15
C LEU A 90 15.04 10.42 -0.70
N LYS A 91 14.33 11.57 -0.67
CA LYS A 91 14.88 12.89 -1.04
C LYS A 91 16.10 13.21 -0.19
N VAL A 92 15.97 13.17 1.14
CA VAL A 92 17.05 13.45 2.09
C VAL A 92 18.25 12.53 1.83
N ARG A 93 18.00 11.23 1.73
CA ARG A 93 19.08 10.25 1.50
C ARG A 93 19.79 10.47 0.18
N THR A 94 19.05 10.69 -0.92
CA THR A 94 19.65 10.89 -2.24
C THR A 94 20.42 12.20 -2.29
N ASN A 95 19.88 13.26 -1.70
CA ASN A 95 20.58 14.53 -1.58
C ASN A 95 21.91 14.36 -0.84
N ASN A 96 21.91 13.71 0.33
CA ASN A 96 23.14 13.49 1.10
C ASN A 96 24.16 12.62 0.34
N LEU A 97 23.73 11.60 -0.39
CA LEU A 97 24.63 10.79 -1.22
C LEU A 97 25.32 11.63 -2.31
N ILE A 98 24.59 12.54 -2.94
CA ILE A 98 25.10 13.42 -4.00
C ILE A 98 26.00 14.49 -3.42
N MET A 99 25.60 15.15 -2.32
CA MET A 99 26.36 16.25 -1.72
C MET A 99 27.67 15.80 -1.07
N ASN A 100 27.79 14.55 -0.66
CA ASN A 100 29.01 13.99 -0.05
C ASN A 100 29.84 13.15 -1.04
N ASP A 101 29.52 13.20 -2.32
CA ASP A 101 30.30 12.49 -3.35
C ASP A 101 31.54 13.29 -3.74
N SER A 102 32.63 12.60 -4.05
CA SER A 102 33.88 13.20 -4.51
C SER A 102 33.89 13.66 -5.96
N ASP A 103 32.85 13.29 -6.74
CA ASP A 103 32.67 13.69 -8.13
C ASP A 103 31.80 14.95 -8.19
N ASP A 104 32.39 16.11 -8.43
CA ASP A 104 31.68 17.39 -8.50
C ASP A 104 30.57 17.43 -9.56
N GLU A 105 30.68 16.59 -10.59
CA GLU A 105 29.66 16.48 -11.64
C GLU A 105 28.59 15.41 -11.38
N ILE A 106 28.61 14.73 -10.22
CA ILE A 106 27.73 13.59 -9.94
C ILE A 106 26.24 13.96 -10.06
N ALA A 107 25.86 15.16 -9.62
CA ALA A 107 24.49 15.66 -9.71
C ALA A 107 24.01 15.70 -11.17
N GLU A 108 24.81 16.28 -12.06
CA GLU A 108 24.50 16.40 -13.47
C GLU A 108 24.50 15.03 -14.18
N LYS A 109 25.46 14.16 -13.85
CA LYS A 109 25.48 12.78 -14.34
C LYS A 109 24.23 12.00 -13.91
N CYS A 110 23.76 12.18 -12.68
CA CYS A 110 22.53 11.60 -12.18
C CYS A 110 21.30 12.11 -12.96
N LEU A 111 21.21 13.42 -13.18
CA LEU A 111 20.13 14.04 -13.95
C LEU A 111 20.09 13.51 -15.38
N ARG A 112 21.22 13.53 -16.08
CA ARG A 112 21.35 13.01 -17.44
C ARG A 112 20.92 11.55 -17.53
N ARG A 113 21.37 10.71 -16.60
CA ARG A 113 21.03 9.28 -16.58
C ARG A 113 19.58 9.03 -16.23
N ALA A 114 19.03 9.73 -15.24
CA ALA A 114 17.65 9.53 -14.78
C ALA A 114 16.63 9.87 -15.87
N PHE A 115 16.94 10.87 -16.70
CA PHE A 115 15.99 11.44 -17.65
C PHE A 115 16.39 11.22 -19.11
N SER A 116 17.42 10.44 -19.37
CA SER A 116 17.89 10.10 -20.74
C SER A 116 18.09 11.32 -21.62
N GLY A 117 18.58 12.44 -21.06
CA GLY A 117 18.83 13.70 -21.77
C GLY A 117 17.58 14.44 -22.26
N LYS A 118 16.37 14.00 -21.92
CA LYS A 118 15.13 14.71 -22.27
C LYS A 118 14.86 15.80 -21.24
N PRO A 119 14.48 17.01 -21.68
CA PRO A 119 13.99 18.04 -20.78
C PRO A 119 12.82 17.49 -19.96
N GLN A 120 12.85 17.66 -18.66
CA GLN A 120 11.71 17.30 -17.82
C GLN A 120 10.74 18.47 -17.81
N GLU A 121 9.52 18.23 -18.25
CA GLU A 121 8.43 19.16 -17.96
C GLU A 121 8.14 19.10 -16.46
N LEU A 122 8.68 20.07 -15.74
CA LEU A 122 8.33 20.32 -14.35
C LEU A 122 6.99 21.06 -14.34
N LYS A 123 5.98 20.47 -13.74
CA LYS A 123 4.66 21.09 -13.61
C LYS A 123 4.53 21.70 -12.23
N GLY A 124 4.39 23.02 -12.18
CA GLY A 124 4.08 23.76 -10.97
C GLY A 124 2.60 23.65 -10.58
N ASN A 125 2.36 24.20 -9.44
CA ASN A 125 1.04 24.46 -8.88
C ASN A 125 1.13 25.77 -8.09
N PRO A 126 0.03 26.37 -7.62
CA PRO A 126 0.06 27.67 -6.93
C PRO A 126 1.02 27.79 -5.74
N TYR A 127 1.48 26.66 -5.18
CA TYR A 127 2.47 26.66 -4.10
C TYR A 127 3.93 26.56 -4.58
N THR A 128 4.15 26.34 -5.87
CA THR A 128 5.47 26.11 -6.47
C THR A 128 5.73 26.95 -7.71
N ASP A 129 4.82 27.87 -8.10
CA ASP A 129 4.93 28.68 -9.31
C ASP A 129 6.19 29.56 -9.28
N SER A 130 6.47 30.23 -8.15
CA SER A 130 7.69 31.03 -8.00
C SER A 130 8.97 30.22 -8.16
N LEU A 131 8.96 28.95 -7.77
CA LEU A 131 10.08 28.05 -7.91
C LEU A 131 10.28 27.65 -9.38
N ILE A 132 9.21 27.49 -10.14
CA ILE A 132 9.27 27.22 -11.59
C ILE A 132 9.84 28.41 -12.34
N ASP A 133 9.40 29.62 -12.02
CA ASP A 133 9.92 30.84 -12.64
C ASP A 133 11.44 31.01 -12.43
N HIS A 134 11.95 30.58 -11.29
CA HIS A 134 13.40 30.60 -11.01
C HIS A 134 14.16 29.41 -11.63
N CYS A 135 13.49 28.30 -11.93
CA CYS A 135 14.12 27.09 -12.43
C CYS A 135 14.64 27.23 -13.86
N GLY A 136 14.01 28.07 -14.69
CA GLY A 136 14.36 28.25 -16.09
C GLY A 136 14.33 26.95 -16.90
N GLN A 137 15.14 26.90 -17.98
CA GLN A 137 15.25 25.72 -18.83
C GLN A 137 16.16 24.61 -18.28
N HIS A 138 16.93 24.90 -17.23
CA HIS A 138 17.92 23.97 -16.64
C HIS A 138 17.66 23.78 -15.14
N PRO A 139 16.76 22.87 -14.77
CA PRO A 139 16.47 22.64 -13.36
C PRO A 139 17.68 22.05 -12.64
N ALA A 140 18.11 22.71 -11.56
CA ALA A 140 19.08 22.13 -10.64
C ALA A 140 18.44 20.99 -9.83
N MET A 141 19.28 20.16 -9.21
CA MET A 141 18.84 18.98 -8.45
C MET A 141 17.79 19.31 -7.38
N TRP A 142 17.96 20.43 -6.65
CA TRP A 142 17.03 20.84 -5.59
C TRP A 142 15.63 21.23 -6.09
N HIS A 143 15.49 21.71 -7.32
CA HIS A 143 14.17 21.94 -7.91
C HIS A 143 13.39 20.64 -8.05
N LEU A 144 14.07 19.52 -8.31
CA LEU A 144 13.44 18.22 -8.43
C LEU A 144 12.98 17.63 -7.08
N TRP A 145 13.55 18.10 -5.97
CA TRP A 145 13.05 17.70 -4.65
C TRP A 145 11.65 18.27 -4.39
N GLU A 146 11.34 19.44 -4.89
CA GLU A 146 10.05 20.10 -4.70
C GLU A 146 9.07 19.84 -5.86
N LEU A 147 9.55 19.87 -7.09
CA LEU A 147 8.72 19.79 -8.29
C LEU A 147 8.63 18.35 -8.86
N GLY A 148 9.56 17.49 -8.49
CA GLY A 148 9.67 16.16 -9.04
C GLY A 148 8.65 15.17 -8.44
N THR A 149 8.13 14.30 -9.30
CA THR A 149 7.29 13.17 -8.87
C THR A 149 8.08 12.12 -8.11
N PHE A 150 7.42 11.33 -7.28
CA PHE A 150 8.05 10.18 -6.62
C PHE A 150 8.75 9.24 -7.60
N ALA A 151 8.22 9.09 -8.82
CA ALA A 151 8.86 8.30 -9.87
C ALA A 151 10.24 8.87 -10.26
N GLN A 152 10.34 10.19 -10.44
CA GLN A 152 11.58 10.87 -10.80
C GLN A 152 12.61 10.76 -9.68
N GLN A 153 12.19 10.88 -8.42
CA GLN A 153 13.06 10.69 -7.25
C GLN A 153 13.62 9.28 -7.15
N VAL A 154 12.80 8.25 -7.39
CA VAL A 154 13.26 6.85 -7.45
C VAL A 154 14.25 6.65 -8.60
N CYS A 155 14.04 7.31 -9.76
CA CYS A 155 14.97 7.26 -10.89
C CYS A 155 16.31 7.92 -10.54
N LEU A 156 16.32 9.06 -9.86
CA LEU A 156 17.56 9.74 -9.40
C LEU A 156 18.34 8.85 -8.43
N TYR A 157 17.68 8.31 -7.43
CA TYR A 157 18.27 7.38 -6.48
C TYR A 157 18.91 6.17 -7.18
N GLN A 158 18.20 5.56 -8.12
CA GLN A 158 18.71 4.45 -8.93
C GLN A 158 19.91 4.88 -9.80
N SER A 159 19.87 6.08 -10.36
CA SER A 159 20.92 6.60 -11.23
C SER A 159 22.23 6.81 -10.50
N PHE A 160 22.19 7.36 -9.28
CA PHE A 160 23.37 7.51 -8.42
C PHE A 160 24.11 6.17 -8.26
N TYR A 161 23.42 5.14 -7.75
CA TYR A 161 24.02 3.82 -7.56
C TYR A 161 24.49 3.20 -8.87
N GLY A 162 23.72 3.40 -9.94
CA GLY A 162 24.09 2.90 -11.27
C GLY A 162 25.34 3.55 -11.88
N ILE A 163 25.65 4.82 -11.53
CA ILE A 163 26.91 5.49 -11.90
C ILE A 163 28.07 4.89 -11.10
N LYS A 164 27.85 4.56 -9.83
CA LYS A 164 28.85 3.91 -8.97
C LYS A 164 29.03 2.41 -9.28
N GLY A 165 28.34 1.86 -10.26
CA GLY A 165 28.37 0.41 -10.58
C GLY A 165 27.64 -0.47 -9.57
N GLU A 166 26.84 0.12 -8.70
CA GLU A 166 26.15 -0.55 -7.60
C GLU A 166 24.67 -0.71 -7.86
N LYS A 167 24.04 -1.64 -7.14
CA LYS A 167 22.58 -1.79 -7.13
C LYS A 167 21.98 -0.93 -6.02
N ALA A 168 21.08 -0.04 -6.37
CA ALA A 168 20.37 0.77 -5.40
C ALA A 168 19.60 -0.10 -4.38
N PRO A 169 19.85 0.09 -3.07
CA PRO A 169 19.13 -0.64 -2.03
C PRO A 169 17.61 -0.42 -2.12
N LEU A 170 16.84 -1.46 -1.86
CA LEU A 170 15.37 -1.41 -1.83
C LEU A 170 14.70 -0.98 -3.15
N ILE A 171 15.44 -0.89 -4.26
CA ILE A 171 14.89 -0.31 -5.51
C ILE A 171 13.64 -1.07 -6.01
N ARG A 172 13.60 -2.40 -5.88
CA ARG A 172 12.42 -3.19 -6.27
C ARG A 172 11.21 -2.87 -5.38
N LEU A 173 11.43 -2.72 -4.08
CA LEU A 173 10.37 -2.36 -3.14
C LEU A 173 9.87 -0.95 -3.40
N LEU A 174 10.75 0.01 -3.70
CA LEU A 174 10.38 1.39 -4.04
C LEU A 174 9.47 1.45 -5.28
N PHE A 175 9.70 0.62 -6.29
CA PHE A 175 8.79 0.50 -7.43
C PHE A 175 7.40 -0.05 -7.05
N ILE A 176 7.34 -0.97 -6.08
CA ILE A 176 6.07 -1.49 -5.55
C ILE A 176 5.35 -0.40 -4.76
N VAL A 177 6.06 0.31 -3.87
CA VAL A 177 5.55 1.43 -3.10
C VAL A 177 4.95 2.50 -4.01
N ARG A 178 5.68 2.89 -5.07
CA ARG A 178 5.20 3.86 -6.06
C ARG A 178 3.85 3.45 -6.67
N LYS A 179 3.71 2.19 -7.08
CA LYS A 179 2.46 1.68 -7.65
C LYS A 179 1.31 1.72 -6.65
N MET A 180 1.57 1.33 -5.40
CA MET A 180 0.58 1.34 -4.34
C MET A 180 0.16 2.78 -3.97
N ARG A 181 1.14 3.68 -3.82
CA ARG A 181 0.89 5.12 -3.57
C ARG A 181 0.02 5.74 -4.67
N ASN A 182 0.35 5.48 -5.95
CA ASN A 182 -0.44 6.00 -7.06
C ASN A 182 -1.88 5.45 -7.06
N ALA A 183 -2.06 4.15 -6.79
CA ALA A 183 -3.38 3.57 -6.68
C ALA A 183 -4.23 4.29 -5.62
N VAL A 184 -3.66 4.52 -4.44
CA VAL A 184 -4.35 5.22 -3.33
C VAL A 184 -4.63 6.68 -3.66
N SER A 185 -3.67 7.40 -4.26
CA SER A 185 -3.85 8.81 -4.67
C SER A 185 -4.98 8.99 -5.69
N HIS A 186 -5.24 7.99 -6.52
CA HIS A 186 -6.37 7.95 -7.45
C HIS A 186 -7.66 7.40 -6.83
N GLY A 187 -7.70 7.14 -5.53
CA GLY A 187 -8.87 6.62 -4.83
C GLY A 187 -9.22 5.16 -5.16
N ASN A 188 -8.29 4.39 -5.73
CA ASN A 188 -8.51 2.98 -6.05
C ASN A 188 -8.67 2.15 -4.78
N CYS A 189 -9.57 1.15 -4.83
CA CYS A 189 -9.79 0.22 -3.73
C CYS A 189 -8.67 -0.81 -3.66
N LEU A 190 -8.00 -0.91 -2.52
CA LEU A 190 -6.92 -1.88 -2.28
C LEU A 190 -7.45 -3.30 -2.01
N LEU A 191 -8.64 -3.40 -1.40
CA LEU A 191 -9.28 -4.66 -1.01
C LEU A 191 -10.30 -5.17 -2.04
N VAL A 192 -10.22 -4.70 -3.29
CA VAL A 192 -11.17 -5.06 -4.36
C VAL A 192 -11.20 -6.56 -4.67
N ASP A 193 -10.07 -7.22 -4.55
CA ASP A 193 -9.89 -8.66 -4.71
C ASP A 193 -8.68 -9.08 -3.85
N VAL A 194 -8.96 -9.52 -2.63
CA VAL A 194 -7.92 -9.89 -1.68
C VAL A 194 -7.24 -11.23 -2.02
N SER A 195 -7.80 -12.00 -2.92
CA SER A 195 -7.23 -13.26 -3.42
C SER A 195 -6.28 -13.05 -4.58
N ARG A 196 -6.30 -11.85 -5.19
CA ARG A 196 -5.47 -11.52 -6.34
C ARG A 196 -3.99 -11.66 -6.02
N GLY A 197 -3.32 -12.55 -6.75
CA GLY A 197 -1.89 -12.77 -6.63
C GLY A 197 -1.06 -11.64 -7.23
N THR A 198 0.21 -11.59 -6.85
CA THR A 198 1.20 -10.68 -7.43
C THR A 198 1.47 -11.07 -8.88
N PRO A 199 1.50 -10.09 -9.83
CA PRO A 199 1.84 -10.38 -11.22
C PRO A 199 3.26 -10.96 -11.34
N SER A 200 3.41 -12.13 -11.97
CA SER A 200 4.70 -12.72 -12.28
C SER A 200 5.04 -12.51 -13.76
N LYS A 201 6.24 -12.00 -14.04
CA LYS A 201 6.73 -11.85 -15.42
C LYS A 201 7.24 -13.17 -16.04
N THR A 202 7.48 -14.20 -15.23
CA THR A 202 8.29 -15.35 -15.65
C THR A 202 7.56 -16.70 -15.76
N ARG A 203 6.31 -16.81 -15.35
CA ARG A 203 5.54 -18.07 -15.50
C ARG A 203 4.05 -17.79 -15.68
N LYS A 204 3.50 -18.36 -16.73
CA LYS A 204 2.10 -18.31 -17.15
C LYS A 204 1.14 -18.87 -16.10
N ASN A 205 1.19 -18.90 -14.88
CA ASN A 205 0.10 -19.38 -13.97
C ASN A 205 0.44 -19.49 -12.47
N LYS A 206 1.55 -18.90 -11.99
CA LYS A 206 1.73 -18.84 -10.53
C LYS A 206 2.20 -17.44 -10.11
N PRO A 207 1.42 -16.73 -9.27
CA PRO A 207 1.92 -15.52 -8.64
C PRO A 207 3.14 -15.87 -7.80
N ARG A 208 4.22 -15.12 -8.00
CA ARG A 208 5.45 -15.30 -7.22
C ARG A 208 5.82 -13.99 -6.57
N THR A 209 5.82 -13.97 -5.25
CA THR A 209 6.30 -12.86 -4.46
C THR A 209 7.77 -12.59 -4.75
N ASP A 210 8.17 -11.34 -4.84
CA ASP A 210 9.58 -10.95 -4.94
C ASP A 210 10.33 -11.44 -3.68
N THR A 211 11.49 -12.04 -3.87
CA THR A 211 12.31 -12.58 -2.78
C THR A 211 12.72 -11.50 -1.79
N GLU A 212 12.95 -10.27 -2.26
CA GLU A 212 13.29 -9.12 -1.41
C GLU A 212 12.10 -8.72 -0.52
N VAL A 213 10.87 -8.74 -1.04
CA VAL A 213 9.65 -8.52 -0.24
C VAL A 213 9.46 -9.62 0.79
N THR A 214 9.62 -10.89 0.37
CA THR A 214 9.48 -12.05 1.27
C THR A 214 10.48 -11.98 2.41
N SER A 215 11.77 -11.76 2.10
CA SER A 215 12.83 -11.65 3.11
C SER A 215 12.58 -10.48 4.05
N GLY A 216 12.15 -9.32 3.51
CA GLY A 216 11.80 -8.15 4.29
C GLY A 216 10.61 -8.37 5.22
N ALA A 217 9.55 -9.01 4.75
CA ALA A 217 8.37 -9.35 5.56
C ALA A 217 8.71 -10.36 6.67
N MET A 218 9.51 -11.37 6.37
CA MET A 218 9.98 -12.33 7.35
C MET A 218 10.87 -11.67 8.42
N TRP A 219 11.73 -10.74 8.01
CA TRP A 219 12.52 -9.93 8.93
C TRP A 219 11.64 -9.07 9.84
N LEU A 220 10.65 -8.34 9.29
CA LEU A 220 9.70 -7.55 10.08
C LEU A 220 9.01 -8.41 11.13
N CYS A 221 8.50 -9.57 10.75
CA CYS A 221 7.73 -10.45 11.62
C CYS A 221 8.59 -11.35 12.51
N ASN A 222 9.93 -11.20 12.50
CA ASN A 222 10.89 -12.05 13.25
C ASN A 222 10.68 -13.55 12.97
N ARG A 223 10.52 -13.91 11.70
CA ARG A 223 10.26 -15.28 11.25
C ARG A 223 11.43 -15.88 10.44
N GLN A 224 12.58 -15.20 10.41
CA GLN A 224 13.79 -15.70 9.74
C GLN A 224 14.32 -16.93 10.45
N GLY A 225 14.76 -17.93 9.69
CA GLY A 225 15.39 -19.13 10.23
C GLY A 225 14.45 -20.09 10.99
N LYS A 226 13.18 -19.78 11.14
CA LYS A 226 12.22 -20.69 11.79
C LYS A 226 11.68 -21.71 10.79
N ARG A 227 11.67 -23.00 11.16
CA ARG A 227 10.97 -24.03 10.37
C ARG A 227 9.52 -23.61 10.18
N PRO A 228 8.94 -23.82 8.97
CA PRO A 228 7.56 -23.41 8.70
C PRO A 228 6.61 -24.18 9.64
N SER A 229 6.08 -23.49 10.65
CA SER A 229 4.88 -23.93 11.35
C SER A 229 3.67 -23.74 10.43
N SER A 230 2.55 -24.36 10.72
CA SER A 230 1.29 -24.18 9.97
C SER A 230 0.91 -22.68 9.87
N ARG A 231 1.18 -21.90 10.92
CA ARG A 231 0.95 -20.44 10.94
C ARG A 231 1.95 -19.67 10.06
N ALA A 232 3.22 -20.10 10.02
CA ALA A 232 4.23 -19.50 9.15
C ALA A 232 3.95 -19.80 7.66
N SER A 233 3.47 -21.01 7.34
CA SER A 233 3.05 -21.36 5.97
C SER A 233 1.81 -20.58 5.51
N GLY A 234 0.90 -20.25 6.42
CA GLY A 234 -0.26 -19.39 6.17
C GLY A 234 0.13 -17.95 5.85
N PHE A 235 1.06 -17.37 6.62
CA PHE A 235 1.60 -16.03 6.37
C PHE A 235 2.37 -15.95 5.05
N ALA A 236 3.23 -16.93 4.75
CA ALA A 236 3.96 -16.98 3.49
C ALA A 236 3.01 -17.03 2.27
N ARG A 237 1.93 -17.84 2.35
CA ARG A 237 0.87 -17.85 1.33
C ARG A 237 0.12 -16.52 1.23
N ALA A 238 -0.07 -15.83 2.34
CA ALA A 238 -0.72 -14.51 2.32
C ALA A 238 0.15 -13.45 1.62
N LEU A 239 1.48 -13.55 1.69
CA LEU A 239 2.41 -12.68 0.96
C LEU A 239 2.30 -12.82 -0.57
N ASP A 240 1.77 -13.92 -1.09
CA ASP A 240 1.48 -14.04 -2.52
C ASP A 240 0.31 -13.15 -2.97
N ARG A 241 -0.48 -12.63 -2.04
CA ARG A 241 -1.59 -11.72 -2.31
C ARG A 241 -1.08 -10.31 -2.54
N LEU A 242 -1.57 -9.67 -3.59
CA LEU A 242 -1.08 -8.37 -4.04
C LEU A 242 -1.08 -7.31 -2.94
N VAL A 243 -2.18 -7.17 -2.20
CA VAL A 243 -2.30 -6.15 -1.15
C VAL A 243 -1.34 -6.41 0.01
N VAL A 244 -1.18 -7.67 0.44
CA VAL A 244 -0.27 -8.04 1.53
C VAL A 244 1.19 -7.84 1.12
N ASN A 245 1.54 -8.26 -0.10
CA ASN A 245 2.86 -8.07 -0.69
C ASN A 245 3.25 -6.59 -0.75
N ASN A 246 2.39 -5.77 -1.31
CA ASN A 246 2.66 -4.36 -1.50
C ASN A 246 2.71 -3.60 -0.16
N PHE A 247 1.86 -3.98 0.80
CA PHE A 247 1.90 -3.41 2.14
C PHE A 247 3.18 -3.82 2.89
N ALA A 248 3.64 -5.06 2.75
CA ALA A 248 4.93 -5.50 3.29
C ALA A 248 6.10 -4.68 2.72
N ALA A 249 6.13 -4.46 1.39
CA ALA A 249 7.14 -3.63 0.74
C ALA A 249 7.14 -2.19 1.29
N LEU A 250 5.95 -1.60 1.48
CA LEU A 250 5.78 -0.27 2.06
C LEU A 250 6.39 -0.19 3.47
N LEU A 251 6.04 -1.12 4.34
CA LEU A 251 6.50 -1.12 5.73
C LEU A 251 8.01 -1.36 5.83
N VAL A 252 8.57 -2.26 5.01
CA VAL A 252 10.01 -2.51 4.94
C VAL A 252 10.77 -1.26 4.48
N CYS A 253 10.31 -0.60 3.40
CA CYS A 253 10.91 0.65 2.94
C CYS A 253 10.87 1.72 4.01
N HIS A 254 9.72 1.93 4.64
CA HIS A 254 9.54 2.98 5.63
C HIS A 254 10.50 2.81 6.81
N VAL A 255 10.51 1.65 7.48
CA VAL A 255 11.37 1.46 8.64
C VAL A 255 12.87 1.48 8.31
N LYS A 256 13.24 1.11 7.07
CA LYS A 256 14.66 1.13 6.66
C LYS A 256 15.15 2.51 6.19
N LEU A 257 14.27 3.34 5.63
CA LEU A 257 14.66 4.63 5.05
C LEU A 257 14.45 5.81 6.00
N VAL A 258 13.44 5.75 6.87
CA VAL A 258 13.11 6.86 7.79
C VAL A 258 14.02 6.81 9.01
N ASP A 259 14.84 7.86 9.19
CA ASP A 259 15.81 8.00 10.28
C ASP A 259 15.41 9.12 11.28
N SER A 260 14.10 9.34 11.48
CA SER A 260 13.54 10.26 12.46
C SER A 260 12.72 9.50 13.50
N ALA A 261 13.11 9.60 14.78
CA ALA A 261 12.39 8.98 15.89
C ALA A 261 10.93 9.45 15.97
N ASN A 262 10.68 10.76 15.85
CA ASN A 262 9.33 11.33 15.88
C ASN A 262 8.43 10.78 14.75
N VAL A 263 8.95 10.66 13.53
CA VAL A 263 8.19 10.09 12.40
C VAL A 263 7.89 8.61 12.63
N LEU A 264 8.84 7.87 13.20
CA LEU A 264 8.64 6.45 13.54
C LEU A 264 7.64 6.27 14.68
N HIS A 265 7.63 7.14 15.69
CA HIS A 265 6.60 7.15 16.76
C HIS A 265 5.21 7.36 16.18
N TYR A 266 5.04 8.40 15.36
CA TYR A 266 3.76 8.69 14.70
C TYR A 266 3.29 7.51 13.82
N ALA A 267 4.22 6.90 13.07
CA ALA A 267 3.91 5.73 12.26
C ALA A 267 3.46 4.53 13.11
N CYS A 268 4.07 4.31 14.28
CA CYS A 268 3.65 3.26 15.22
C CYS A 268 2.22 3.48 15.74
N GLU A 269 1.83 4.71 16.03
CA GLU A 269 0.45 5.04 16.45
C GLU A 269 -0.55 4.80 15.31
N GLN A 270 -0.25 5.28 14.10
CA GLN A 270 -1.10 5.05 12.93
C GLN A 270 -1.33 3.56 12.69
N LEU A 271 -0.27 2.75 12.77
CA LEU A 271 -0.39 1.30 12.61
C LEU A 271 -1.14 0.64 13.78
N GLY A 272 -1.05 1.16 15.00
CA GLY A 272 -1.88 0.70 16.12
C GLY A 272 -3.37 0.85 15.80
N ARG A 273 -3.78 2.05 15.37
CA ARG A 273 -5.17 2.35 14.95
C ARG A 273 -5.61 1.48 13.76
N LEU A 274 -4.72 1.25 12.80
CA LEU A 274 -5.01 0.36 11.68
C LEU A 274 -5.20 -1.09 12.17
N ALA A 275 -4.33 -1.61 13.03
CA ALA A 275 -4.44 -2.97 13.57
C ALA A 275 -5.77 -3.17 14.32
N GLU A 276 -6.16 -2.21 15.15
CA GLU A 276 -7.46 -2.21 15.84
C GLU A 276 -8.62 -2.23 14.81
N ARG A 277 -8.53 -1.41 13.76
CA ARG A 277 -9.55 -1.36 12.71
C ARG A 277 -9.65 -2.67 11.92
N LEU A 278 -8.52 -3.30 11.62
CA LEU A 278 -8.46 -4.58 10.93
C LEU A 278 -9.02 -5.74 11.77
N GLN A 279 -8.94 -5.65 13.09
CA GLN A 279 -9.42 -6.68 14.02
C GLN A 279 -10.88 -6.47 14.43
N ARG A 280 -11.37 -5.22 14.42
CA ARG A 280 -12.75 -4.89 14.77
C ARG A 280 -13.72 -5.62 13.83
N ASN A 281 -14.65 -6.33 14.39
CA ASN A 281 -15.69 -7.10 13.67
C ASN A 281 -15.14 -8.17 12.70
N ARG A 282 -13.81 -8.42 12.67
CA ARG A 282 -13.21 -9.37 11.72
C ARG A 282 -13.80 -10.77 11.87
N VAL A 283 -13.91 -11.26 13.08
CA VAL A 283 -14.46 -12.61 13.37
C VAL A 283 -15.96 -12.65 13.06
N GLU A 284 -16.68 -11.58 13.37
CA GLU A 284 -18.12 -11.48 13.15
C GLU A 284 -18.49 -11.50 11.66
N TYR A 285 -17.78 -10.71 10.83
CA TYR A 285 -18.15 -10.56 9.42
C TYR A 285 -17.35 -11.47 8.47
N PHE A 286 -16.13 -11.84 8.84
CA PHE A 286 -15.23 -12.58 7.95
C PHE A 286 -14.67 -13.87 8.57
N GLY A 287 -14.93 -14.14 9.85
CA GLY A 287 -14.51 -15.36 10.54
C GLY A 287 -15.32 -16.58 10.10
N VAL A 288 -14.73 -17.74 10.33
CA VAL A 288 -15.46 -19.01 10.18
C VAL A 288 -16.36 -19.19 11.40
N ARG A 289 -17.66 -19.05 11.23
CA ARG A 289 -18.64 -19.41 12.29
C ARG A 289 -18.77 -20.92 12.37
N GLN A 290 -18.79 -21.48 13.59
CA GLN A 290 -19.12 -22.89 13.82
C GLN A 290 -20.49 -23.20 13.17
N GLY A 291 -20.52 -24.19 12.28
CA GLY A 291 -21.72 -24.61 11.56
C GLY A 291 -21.96 -23.95 10.20
N MET A 292 -21.22 -22.92 9.83
CA MET A 292 -21.17 -22.40 8.46
C MET A 292 -19.87 -22.83 7.79
N SER A 293 -19.93 -23.75 6.85
CA SER A 293 -18.86 -23.98 5.90
C SER A 293 -18.80 -22.77 4.94
N ALA A 294 -18.14 -21.70 5.36
CA ALA A 294 -17.97 -20.52 4.53
C ALA A 294 -16.52 -20.42 4.04
N PRO A 295 -16.14 -21.22 3.01
CA PRO A 295 -14.84 -21.07 2.35
C PRO A 295 -14.64 -19.66 1.78
N GLN A 296 -15.73 -18.92 1.57
CA GLN A 296 -15.76 -17.63 0.88
C GLN A 296 -15.05 -16.51 1.64
N ASN A 297 -15.12 -16.51 2.98
CA ASN A 297 -14.50 -15.44 3.80
C ASN A 297 -13.05 -15.75 4.22
N HIS A 298 -12.57 -16.97 3.95
CA HIS A 298 -11.25 -17.41 4.37
C HIS A 298 -10.12 -16.55 3.80
N SER A 299 -10.29 -16.09 2.57
CA SER A 299 -9.30 -15.20 1.93
C SER A 299 -9.28 -13.82 2.57
N ILE A 300 -10.44 -13.25 2.90
CA ILE A 300 -10.53 -11.94 3.57
C ILE A 300 -9.92 -12.04 4.96
N ASP A 301 -10.37 -12.97 5.80
CA ASP A 301 -9.87 -13.16 7.15
C ASP A 301 -8.34 -13.40 7.18
N ALA A 302 -7.83 -14.28 6.32
CA ALA A 302 -6.40 -14.54 6.22
C ALA A 302 -5.59 -13.32 5.74
N THR A 303 -6.15 -12.48 4.85
CA THR A 303 -5.54 -11.23 4.44
C THR A 303 -5.47 -10.24 5.59
N LEU A 304 -6.58 -10.03 6.30
CA LEU A 304 -6.64 -9.10 7.43
C LEU A 304 -5.67 -9.52 8.55
N ARG A 305 -5.58 -10.82 8.84
CA ARG A 305 -4.58 -11.34 9.81
C ARG A 305 -3.15 -11.07 9.37
N ALA A 306 -2.84 -11.29 8.10
CA ALA A 306 -1.48 -11.03 7.60
C ALA A 306 -1.12 -9.54 7.65
N LEU A 307 -2.08 -8.65 7.36
CA LEU A 307 -1.87 -7.21 7.52
C LEU A 307 -1.63 -6.84 9.00
N VAL A 308 -2.36 -7.43 9.95
CA VAL A 308 -2.11 -7.24 11.39
C VAL A 308 -0.72 -7.75 11.79
N ASP A 309 -0.33 -8.95 11.36
CA ASP A 309 1.01 -9.50 11.64
C ASP A 309 2.12 -8.56 11.12
N LEU A 310 1.92 -7.94 9.95
CA LEU A 310 2.87 -6.96 9.38
C LEU A 310 2.91 -5.66 10.20
N THR A 311 1.77 -5.14 10.64
CA THR A 311 1.71 -3.92 11.47
C THR A 311 2.44 -4.12 12.79
N GLU A 312 2.23 -5.26 13.46
CA GLU A 312 2.91 -5.59 14.72
C GLU A 312 4.41 -5.80 14.50
N GLY A 313 4.77 -6.47 13.39
CA GLY A 313 6.18 -6.63 12.99
C GLY A 313 6.88 -5.30 12.81
N TYR A 314 6.26 -4.37 12.08
CA TYR A 314 6.78 -3.01 11.89
C TYR A 314 6.97 -2.27 13.22
N ARG A 315 5.93 -2.24 14.08
CA ARG A 315 5.96 -1.54 15.36
C ARG A 315 7.11 -2.00 16.27
N ARG A 316 7.40 -3.29 16.24
CA ARG A 316 8.55 -3.84 16.97
C ARG A 316 9.87 -3.31 16.41
N ARG A 317 10.09 -3.39 15.08
CA ARG A 317 11.32 -2.93 14.44
C ARG A 317 11.51 -1.41 14.55
N ALA A 318 10.41 -0.66 14.44
CA ALA A 318 10.46 0.79 14.61
C ALA A 318 10.87 1.18 16.04
N ARG A 319 10.36 0.49 17.08
CA ARG A 319 10.78 0.73 18.48
C ARG A 319 12.26 0.38 18.72
N GLU A 320 12.79 -0.68 18.08
CA GLU A 320 14.20 -1.00 18.12
C GLU A 320 15.02 0.17 17.52
N LYS A 321 14.64 0.64 16.33
CA LYS A 321 15.30 1.75 15.64
C LYS A 321 15.18 3.09 16.38
N ILE A 322 14.05 3.39 16.98
CA ILE A 322 13.85 4.60 17.78
C ILE A 322 14.88 4.63 18.92
N ARG A 323 15.01 3.54 19.69
CA ARG A 323 16.00 3.47 20.77
C ARG A 323 17.46 3.68 20.29
N GLU A 324 17.78 3.19 19.10
CA GLU A 324 19.10 3.41 18.49
C GLU A 324 19.31 4.89 18.09
N LEU A 325 18.28 5.56 17.59
CA LEU A 325 18.35 6.97 17.20
C LEU A 325 18.46 7.88 18.43
N GLU A 326 17.61 7.68 19.44
CA GLU A 326 17.63 8.46 20.69
C GLU A 326 18.95 8.26 21.48
N GLY A 327 19.50 7.06 21.45
CA GLY A 327 20.80 6.78 22.04
C GLY A 327 21.98 7.50 21.37
N ARG A 328 21.85 7.83 20.06
CA ARG A 328 22.87 8.62 19.33
C ARG A 328 22.81 10.13 19.62
N GLU A 329 21.61 10.64 19.94
CA GLU A 329 21.41 12.05 20.29
C GLU A 329 21.88 12.36 21.73
N SER A 330 22.06 11.33 22.55
CA SER A 330 22.48 11.43 23.96
C SER A 330 24.00 11.30 24.15
N CYS A 331 24.74 10.96 23.10
CA CYS A 331 26.21 10.91 23.04
C CYS A 331 26.79 12.10 22.27
#